data_29519276896970e9e30cc6aa748b764f
#
_entry.id   29519276896970e9e30cc6aa748b764f
#
_cell.length_a   1.000
_cell.length_b   1.000
_cell.length_c   1.000
_cell.angle_alpha   90.00
_cell.angle_beta   90.00
_cell.angle_gamma   90.00
#
_symmetry.space_group_name_H-M   'P 1'
#
loop_
_entity.id
_entity.type
_entity.pdbx_description
1 polymer ?
#
loop_
_entity_poly.entity_id
_entity_poly.type
_entity_poly.pdbx_seq_one_letter_code
_entity_poly.pdbx_strand_id
1 'polypeptide(L)'
;LESPDDGIIEKIIIPEGTEEIQVNSLIALLKVEGEDSSDADSIPDKSSSISVVPTESKTIDTNISMASILNDNSEVDSNWTEKEITMREALNQAIEEEMIKDKDVFLLGEEVAEYDGAYKVTQGLLKKFGDKRVLDTPISEHGFTGLAIGAAMAGLKPICEFMTFNFSMQAIDQIINSAAK
;
A
#
# COMPACT_ATOMS: atom_id res chain seq x y z
N LEU A 1 -14.16 13.15 5.55
CA LEU A 1 -14.20 12.34 6.77
C LEU A 1 -15.63 12.39 7.31
N GLU A 2 -16.28 11.26 7.46
CA GLU A 2 -17.56 11.17 8.15
C GLU A 2 -17.31 11.08 9.65
N SER A 3 -18.15 11.75 10.45
CA SER A 3 -18.14 11.59 11.90
C SER A 3 -18.65 10.19 12.26
N PRO A 4 -18.01 9.47 13.19
CA PRO A 4 -18.53 8.19 13.68
C PRO A 4 -19.81 8.33 14.49
N ASP A 5 -20.10 9.53 15.02
CA ASP A 5 -21.23 9.80 15.89
C ASP A 5 -22.11 10.91 15.28
N ASP A 6 -23.43 10.77 15.47
CA ASP A 6 -24.40 11.81 15.14
C ASP A 6 -24.39 12.91 16.20
N GLY A 7 -24.35 14.17 15.76
CA GLY A 7 -24.35 15.29 16.70
C GLY A 7 -24.34 16.66 16.00
N ILE A 8 -24.38 17.72 16.81
CA ILE A 8 -24.32 19.10 16.33
C ILE A 8 -22.90 19.63 16.51
N ILE A 9 -22.31 20.16 15.46
CA ILE A 9 -21.01 20.83 15.55
C ILE A 9 -21.16 22.09 16.41
N GLU A 10 -20.59 22.07 17.60
CA GLU A 10 -20.65 23.21 18.52
C GLU A 10 -19.61 24.27 18.15
N LYS A 11 -18.40 23.83 17.76
CA LYS A 11 -17.29 24.74 17.43
C LYS A 11 -16.35 24.09 16.42
N ILE A 12 -16.00 24.83 15.38
CA ILE A 12 -14.91 24.51 14.47
C ILE A 12 -13.65 25.20 15.00
N ILE A 13 -12.61 24.44 15.28
CA ILE A 13 -11.35 24.95 15.83
C ILE A 13 -10.37 25.26 14.70
N ILE A 14 -10.33 24.39 13.70
CA ILE A 14 -9.46 24.55 12.53
C ILE A 14 -10.35 24.85 11.30
N PRO A 15 -10.25 26.04 10.70
CA PRO A 15 -11.07 26.42 9.56
C PRO A 15 -10.67 25.65 8.29
N GLU A 16 -11.61 25.59 7.32
CA GLU A 16 -11.42 25.01 6.01
C GLU A 16 -10.22 25.64 5.29
N GLY A 17 -9.41 24.81 4.62
CA GLY A 17 -8.24 25.26 3.86
C GLY A 17 -6.96 25.44 4.70
N THR A 18 -6.95 25.10 6.00
CA THR A 18 -5.74 25.12 6.82
C THR A 18 -4.86 23.94 6.43
N GLU A 19 -3.63 24.23 6.02
CA GLU A 19 -2.61 23.23 5.64
C GLU A 19 -1.70 22.89 6.83
N GLU A 20 -0.97 21.77 6.74
CA GLU A 20 0.03 21.29 7.73
C GLU A 20 -0.52 21.02 9.13
N ILE A 21 -1.75 20.53 9.24
CA ILE A 21 -2.35 20.17 10.53
C ILE A 21 -1.71 18.86 11.02
N GLN A 22 -1.22 18.86 12.25
CA GLN A 22 -0.63 17.69 12.87
C GLN A 22 -1.68 16.58 13.09
N VAL A 23 -1.27 15.34 12.92
CA VAL A 23 -2.13 14.17 13.21
C VAL A 23 -2.53 14.20 14.68
N ASN A 24 -3.80 13.91 14.97
CA ASN A 24 -4.44 13.98 16.29
C ASN A 24 -4.68 15.41 16.82
N SER A 25 -4.58 16.46 15.99
CA SER A 25 -5.04 17.79 16.37
C SER A 25 -6.56 17.84 16.51
N LEU A 26 -7.05 18.54 17.51
CA LEU A 26 -8.50 18.78 17.70
C LEU A 26 -9.00 19.72 16.60
N ILE A 27 -9.87 19.24 15.73
CA ILE A 27 -10.35 20.00 14.56
C ILE A 27 -11.71 20.65 14.77
N ALA A 28 -12.59 20.02 15.57
CA ALA A 28 -13.92 20.52 15.89
C ALA A 28 -14.43 19.89 17.17
N LEU A 29 -15.42 20.53 17.81
CA LEU A 29 -16.18 19.98 18.93
C LEU A 29 -17.58 19.60 18.43
N LEU A 30 -17.98 18.36 18.77
CA LEU A 30 -19.29 17.81 18.47
C LEU A 30 -20.08 17.68 19.76
N LYS A 31 -21.29 18.19 19.79
CA LYS A 31 -22.25 17.99 20.89
C LYS A 31 -23.17 16.84 20.54
N VAL A 32 -23.16 15.78 21.36
CA VAL A 32 -24.05 14.63 21.24
C VAL A 32 -25.31 14.89 22.07
N GLU A 33 -26.50 14.48 21.58
CA GLU A 33 -27.76 14.64 22.32
C GLU A 33 -27.71 13.82 23.62
N GLY A 34 -27.80 14.52 24.77
CA GLY A 34 -27.84 13.91 26.10
C GLY A 34 -26.71 14.30 27.05
N GLU A 35 -25.73 15.08 26.62
CA GLU A 35 -24.69 15.62 27.50
C GLU A 35 -24.99 17.06 27.91
N ASP A 36 -25.09 17.28 29.23
CA ASP A 36 -25.19 18.62 29.80
C ASP A 36 -23.84 19.34 29.69
N SER A 37 -23.85 20.52 29.13
CA SER A 37 -22.71 21.36 28.80
C SER A 37 -22.01 21.98 30.03
N SER A 38 -21.49 21.15 30.95
CA SER A 38 -20.77 21.66 32.13
C SER A 38 -19.25 21.53 32.10
N ASP A 39 -18.66 20.88 31.08
CA ASP A 39 -17.21 20.62 31.04
C ASP A 39 -16.46 21.27 29.87
N ALA A 40 -17.06 22.25 29.20
CA ALA A 40 -16.41 22.93 28.06
C ALA A 40 -15.25 23.87 28.43
N ASP A 41 -15.04 24.14 29.72
CA ASP A 41 -14.02 25.09 30.21
C ASP A 41 -12.73 24.47 30.74
N SER A 42 -12.59 23.15 30.70
CA SER A 42 -11.34 22.49 31.10
C SER A 42 -10.67 21.76 29.93
N ILE A 43 -10.14 22.54 29.00
CA ILE A 43 -9.13 21.98 28.07
C ILE A 43 -7.83 21.88 28.89
N PRO A 44 -7.34 20.68 29.22
CA PRO A 44 -6.02 20.57 29.80
C PRO A 44 -5.00 20.91 28.71
N ASP A 45 -4.36 22.04 28.85
CA ASP A 45 -3.11 22.36 28.16
C ASP A 45 -2.05 21.34 28.65
N LYS A 46 -2.12 20.12 28.16
CA LYS A 46 -1.08 19.12 28.32
C LYS A 46 -0.21 19.09 27.08
N SER A 47 0.59 20.13 26.93
CA SER A 47 1.96 20.00 26.45
C SER A 47 2.72 19.09 27.44
N SER A 48 2.36 17.83 27.53
CA SER A 48 3.20 16.84 28.18
C SER A 48 4.19 16.34 27.12
N SER A 49 5.37 16.95 27.14
CA SER A 49 6.57 16.38 26.60
C SER A 49 6.68 14.91 27.05
N ILE A 50 6.33 14.01 26.17
CA ILE A 50 6.70 12.60 26.33
C ILE A 50 8.22 12.60 26.17
N SER A 51 8.95 12.54 27.27
CA SER A 51 10.36 12.23 27.28
C SER A 51 10.50 10.82 26.71
N VAL A 52 10.82 10.76 25.43
CA VAL A 52 11.28 9.53 24.79
C VAL A 52 12.59 9.16 25.47
N VAL A 53 12.56 8.14 26.31
CA VAL A 53 13.79 7.49 26.80
C VAL A 53 14.49 6.98 25.53
N PRO A 54 15.74 7.34 25.27
CA PRO A 54 16.46 6.81 24.12
C PRO A 54 16.72 5.33 24.40
N THR A 55 15.91 4.47 23.82
CA THR A 55 16.31 3.07 23.66
C THR A 55 17.45 3.08 22.66
N GLU A 56 18.67 2.77 23.11
CA GLU A 56 19.80 2.56 22.25
C GLU A 56 19.41 1.51 21.19
N SER A 57 19.00 1.99 20.02
CA SER A 57 18.92 1.16 18.83
C SER A 57 20.36 0.81 18.48
N LYS A 58 20.75 -0.43 18.73
CA LYS A 58 21.91 -1.02 18.07
C LYS A 58 21.66 -0.86 16.57
N THR A 59 22.33 0.11 15.97
CA THR A 59 22.44 0.25 14.53
C THR A 59 23.05 -1.06 14.03
N ILE A 60 22.21 -1.88 13.44
CA ILE A 60 22.70 -2.92 12.56
C ILE A 60 23.29 -2.14 11.39
N ASP A 61 24.61 -2.17 11.26
CA ASP A 61 25.32 -1.62 10.10
C ASP A 61 24.86 -2.39 8.85
N THR A 62 23.70 -2.03 8.34
CA THR A 62 23.31 -2.37 6.98
C THR A 62 23.94 -1.38 6.01
N ASN A 63 25.27 -1.38 5.99
CA ASN A 63 26.04 -0.81 4.88
C ASN A 63 25.96 -1.78 3.67
N ILE A 64 24.75 -2.18 3.30
CA ILE A 64 24.50 -2.61 1.93
C ILE A 64 24.34 -1.29 1.17
N SER A 65 25.46 -0.79 0.66
CA SER A 65 25.46 0.34 -0.23
C SER A 65 24.52 0.02 -1.39
N MET A 66 23.48 0.85 -1.59
CA MET A 66 22.63 0.77 -2.81
C MET A 66 23.48 0.78 -4.09
N ALA A 67 24.69 1.33 -4.03
CA ALA A 67 25.68 1.27 -5.10
C ALA A 67 26.15 -0.15 -5.42
N SER A 68 26.12 -1.11 -4.48
CA SER A 68 26.51 -2.49 -4.75
C SER A 68 25.41 -3.32 -5.44
N ILE A 69 24.16 -2.89 -5.31
CA ILE A 69 23.03 -3.52 -6.03
C ILE A 69 22.95 -2.98 -7.47
N LEU A 70 23.40 -1.73 -7.68
CA LEU A 70 23.42 -1.09 -9.00
C LEU A 70 24.69 -1.40 -9.82
N ASN A 71 25.64 -2.14 -9.26
CA ASN A 71 26.87 -2.52 -9.93
C ASN A 71 26.80 -3.90 -10.61
N ASP A 72 25.59 -4.31 -11.02
CA ASP A 72 25.49 -5.33 -12.05
C ASP A 72 25.88 -4.66 -13.37
N ASN A 73 27.16 -4.81 -13.74
CA ASN A 73 27.71 -4.40 -15.02
C ASN A 73 27.21 -5.33 -16.15
N SER A 74 25.91 -5.54 -16.25
CA SER A 74 25.30 -5.86 -17.52
C SER A 74 25.48 -4.60 -18.39
N GLU A 75 26.19 -4.74 -19.49
CA GLU A 75 26.45 -3.66 -20.46
C GLU A 75 25.13 -2.95 -20.73
N VAL A 76 24.95 -1.77 -20.12
CA VAL A 76 23.81 -0.89 -20.34
C VAL A 76 23.86 -0.51 -21.82
N ASP A 77 22.93 -1.01 -22.60
CA ASP A 77 22.83 -0.70 -24.02
C ASP A 77 22.84 0.84 -24.18
N SER A 78 23.84 1.38 -24.87
CA SER A 78 24.09 2.83 -24.96
C SER A 78 23.00 3.60 -25.74
N ASN A 79 21.91 2.95 -26.12
CA ASN A 79 20.78 3.50 -26.85
C ASN A 79 19.55 3.80 -25.97
N TRP A 80 19.76 4.16 -24.70
CA TRP A 80 18.67 4.58 -23.83
C TRP A 80 18.01 5.85 -24.39
N THR A 81 16.71 5.77 -24.67
CA THR A 81 15.86 6.93 -24.87
C THR A 81 15.06 7.18 -23.61
N GLU A 82 15.30 8.29 -22.95
CA GLU A 82 14.50 8.71 -21.81
C GLU A 82 13.06 9.01 -22.28
N LYS A 83 12.09 8.42 -21.60
CA LYS A 83 10.67 8.69 -21.81
C LYS A 83 10.03 9.02 -20.48
N GLU A 84 9.40 10.17 -20.39
CA GLU A 84 8.60 10.52 -19.23
C GLU A 84 7.29 9.75 -19.26
N ILE A 85 7.05 8.94 -18.22
CA ILE A 85 5.83 8.14 -18.03
C ILE A 85 5.37 8.25 -16.59
N THR A 86 4.08 8.01 -16.36
CA THR A 86 3.56 7.95 -14.98
C THR A 86 4.02 6.67 -14.29
N MET A 87 4.05 6.68 -12.95
CA MET A 87 4.34 5.48 -12.14
C MET A 87 3.40 4.32 -12.49
N ARG A 88 2.13 4.61 -12.71
CA ARG A 88 1.13 3.62 -13.13
C ARG A 88 1.50 2.96 -14.46
N GLU A 89 1.89 3.74 -15.45
CA GLU A 89 2.31 3.22 -16.75
C GLU A 89 3.59 2.41 -16.63
N ALA A 90 4.54 2.84 -15.80
CA ALA A 90 5.78 2.10 -15.57
C ALA A 90 5.50 0.71 -14.95
N LEU A 91 4.63 0.65 -13.95
CA LEU A 91 4.22 -0.62 -13.32
C LEU A 91 3.48 -1.52 -14.33
N ASN A 92 2.55 -0.98 -15.11
CA ASN A 92 1.84 -1.73 -16.13
C ASN A 92 2.79 -2.31 -17.18
N GLN A 93 3.72 -1.50 -17.70
CA GLN A 93 4.72 -1.94 -18.67
C GLN A 93 5.64 -3.02 -18.10
N ALA A 94 6.11 -2.87 -16.86
CA ALA A 94 6.96 -3.87 -16.22
C ALA A 94 6.26 -5.23 -16.08
N ILE A 95 5.00 -5.24 -15.64
CA ILE A 95 4.19 -6.47 -15.57
C ILE A 95 4.02 -7.08 -16.96
N GLU A 96 3.67 -6.26 -17.95
CA GLU A 96 3.48 -6.70 -19.32
C GLU A 96 4.74 -7.32 -19.91
N GLU A 97 5.89 -6.68 -19.73
CA GLU A 97 7.19 -7.17 -20.21
C GLU A 97 7.56 -8.52 -19.59
N GLU A 98 7.38 -8.69 -18.28
CA GLU A 98 7.66 -9.97 -17.63
C GLU A 98 6.70 -11.08 -18.09
N MET A 99 5.43 -10.76 -18.29
CA MET A 99 4.45 -11.70 -18.83
C MET A 99 4.70 -12.08 -20.30
N ILE A 100 5.32 -11.20 -21.08
CA ILE A 100 5.74 -11.50 -22.47
C ILE A 100 6.98 -12.41 -22.46
N LYS A 101 7.97 -12.11 -21.61
CA LYS A 101 9.24 -12.85 -21.55
C LYS A 101 9.03 -14.29 -21.05
N ASP A 102 8.11 -14.48 -20.13
CA ASP A 102 7.92 -15.77 -19.48
C ASP A 102 6.44 -16.15 -19.40
N LYS A 103 6.10 -17.29 -20.00
CA LYS A 103 4.72 -17.82 -20.01
C LYS A 103 4.22 -18.27 -18.63
N ASP A 104 5.12 -18.56 -17.69
CA ASP A 104 4.79 -19.03 -16.36
C ASP A 104 4.53 -17.85 -15.39
N VAL A 105 4.79 -16.61 -15.82
CA VAL A 105 4.39 -15.39 -15.10
C VAL A 105 2.90 -15.15 -15.28
N PHE A 106 2.18 -14.97 -14.18
CA PHE A 106 0.76 -14.63 -14.19
C PHE A 106 0.44 -13.63 -13.06
N LEU A 107 -0.63 -12.87 -13.25
CA LEU A 107 -1.10 -11.84 -12.33
C LEU A 107 -2.37 -12.32 -11.63
N LEU A 108 -2.45 -12.13 -10.31
CA LEU A 108 -3.66 -12.36 -9.54
C LEU A 108 -3.84 -11.30 -8.46
N GLY A 109 -5.08 -11.01 -8.15
CA GLY A 109 -5.45 -10.02 -7.13
C GLY A 109 -6.92 -9.64 -7.24
N GLU A 110 -7.34 -8.68 -6.46
CA GLU A 110 -8.72 -8.21 -6.45
C GLU A 110 -8.94 -7.19 -7.56
N GLU A 111 -9.96 -7.45 -8.43
CA GLU A 111 -10.36 -6.55 -9.51
C GLU A 111 -9.23 -6.24 -10.54
N VAL A 112 -8.21 -7.09 -10.61
CA VAL A 112 -7.05 -6.89 -11.51
C VAL A 112 -7.34 -7.23 -12.96
N ALA A 113 -8.35 -8.07 -13.23
CA ALA A 113 -8.73 -8.56 -14.55
C ALA A 113 -9.85 -7.72 -15.17
N GLU A 114 -11.11 -7.97 -14.78
CA GLU A 114 -12.29 -7.36 -15.40
C GLU A 114 -12.32 -5.82 -15.20
N TYR A 115 -11.91 -5.35 -14.03
CA TYR A 115 -11.93 -3.93 -13.69
C TYR A 115 -10.64 -3.20 -14.05
N ASP A 116 -9.60 -3.90 -14.56
CA ASP A 116 -8.28 -3.32 -14.88
C ASP A 116 -7.53 -2.74 -13.65
N GLY A 117 -7.80 -3.24 -12.46
CA GLY A 117 -7.27 -2.73 -11.19
C GLY A 117 -7.98 -1.48 -10.67
N ALA A 118 -8.03 -1.31 -9.35
CA ALA A 118 -8.64 -0.14 -8.72
C ALA A 118 -7.98 1.17 -9.15
N TYR A 119 -6.67 1.15 -9.35
CA TYR A 119 -5.87 2.29 -9.84
C TYR A 119 -5.47 2.17 -11.31
N LYS A 120 -6.08 1.24 -12.04
CA LYS A 120 -5.81 0.99 -13.48
C LYS A 120 -4.35 0.61 -13.78
N VAL A 121 -3.66 0.01 -12.80
CA VAL A 121 -2.29 -0.48 -12.99
C VAL A 121 -2.25 -1.66 -13.96
N THR A 122 -3.30 -2.49 -13.98
CA THR A 122 -3.37 -3.70 -14.80
C THR A 122 -4.17 -3.53 -16.08
N GLN A 123 -4.43 -2.27 -16.47
CA GLN A 123 -5.26 -1.93 -17.62
C GLN A 123 -4.80 -2.62 -18.90
N GLY A 124 -5.73 -3.33 -19.54
CA GLY A 124 -5.52 -4.01 -20.82
C GLY A 124 -4.82 -5.36 -20.74
N LEU A 125 -4.29 -5.76 -19.58
CA LEU A 125 -3.55 -7.03 -19.42
C LEU A 125 -4.45 -8.24 -19.62
N LEU A 126 -5.69 -8.24 -19.11
CA LEU A 126 -6.66 -9.32 -19.33
C LEU A 126 -6.91 -9.53 -20.82
N LYS A 127 -7.13 -8.46 -21.58
CA LYS A 127 -7.36 -8.54 -23.03
C LYS A 127 -6.16 -9.11 -23.78
N LYS A 128 -4.94 -8.84 -23.28
CA LYS A 128 -3.69 -9.26 -23.94
C LYS A 128 -3.32 -10.70 -23.61
N PHE A 129 -3.44 -11.11 -22.35
CA PHE A 129 -2.93 -12.40 -21.85
C PHE A 129 -4.01 -13.43 -21.53
N GLY A 130 -5.27 -13.00 -21.44
CA GLY A 130 -6.41 -13.86 -21.17
C GLY A 130 -6.61 -14.21 -19.69
N ASP A 131 -7.75 -14.83 -19.42
CA ASP A 131 -8.27 -15.19 -18.10
C ASP A 131 -7.46 -16.26 -17.34
N LYS A 132 -6.57 -16.97 -18.04
CA LYS A 132 -5.67 -17.94 -17.42
C LYS A 132 -4.41 -17.32 -16.83
N ARG A 133 -4.11 -16.09 -17.20
CA ARG A 133 -2.89 -15.40 -16.78
C ARG A 133 -3.15 -14.08 -16.06
N VAL A 134 -4.37 -13.56 -16.10
CA VAL A 134 -4.81 -12.39 -15.34
C VAL A 134 -6.09 -12.79 -14.61
N LEU A 135 -6.02 -12.94 -13.31
CA LEU A 135 -7.02 -13.62 -12.49
C LEU A 135 -7.59 -12.70 -11.42
N ASP A 136 -8.90 -12.48 -11.47
CA ASP A 136 -9.59 -11.86 -10.34
C ASP A 136 -9.76 -12.86 -9.20
N THR A 137 -9.56 -12.42 -7.99
CA THR A 137 -9.76 -13.18 -6.77
C THR A 137 -10.89 -12.57 -5.93
N PRO A 138 -11.55 -13.36 -5.08
CA PRO A 138 -12.36 -12.79 -4.01
C PRO A 138 -11.52 -11.91 -3.08
N ILE A 139 -12.18 -11.00 -2.35
CA ILE A 139 -11.53 -10.18 -1.30
C ILE A 139 -11.07 -11.10 -0.18
N SER A 140 -9.80 -11.50 -0.23
CA SER A 140 -9.21 -12.45 0.73
C SER A 140 -7.68 -12.48 0.59
N GLU A 141 -7.00 -11.45 1.07
CA GLU A 141 -5.55 -11.27 0.90
C GLU A 141 -4.75 -12.46 1.45
N HIS A 142 -5.17 -12.99 2.58
CA HIS A 142 -4.58 -14.22 3.13
C HIS A 142 -4.74 -15.41 2.18
N GLY A 143 -5.93 -15.57 1.58
CA GLY A 143 -6.27 -16.67 0.69
C GLY A 143 -5.53 -16.62 -0.63
N PHE A 144 -5.61 -15.50 -1.35
CA PHE A 144 -4.97 -15.40 -2.66
C PHE A 144 -3.44 -15.32 -2.58
N THR A 145 -2.89 -14.78 -1.48
CA THR A 145 -1.43 -14.84 -1.25
C THR A 145 -0.98 -16.28 -1.01
N GLY A 146 -1.72 -17.06 -0.23
CA GLY A 146 -1.43 -18.48 -0.06
C GLY A 146 -1.49 -19.25 -1.37
N LEU A 147 -2.48 -18.95 -2.23
CA LEU A 147 -2.58 -19.52 -3.57
C LEU A 147 -1.34 -19.14 -4.42
N ALA A 148 -0.93 -17.87 -4.40
CA ALA A 148 0.24 -17.40 -5.12
C ALA A 148 1.51 -18.14 -4.68
N ILE A 149 1.72 -18.29 -3.36
CA ILE A 149 2.87 -19.00 -2.80
C ILE A 149 2.86 -20.48 -3.22
N GLY A 150 1.71 -21.14 -3.13
CA GLY A 150 1.57 -22.52 -3.56
C GLY A 150 1.83 -22.69 -5.07
N ALA A 151 1.37 -21.77 -5.89
CA ALA A 151 1.66 -21.74 -7.32
C ALA A 151 3.15 -21.55 -7.61
N ALA A 152 3.82 -20.68 -6.84
CA ALA A 152 5.27 -20.47 -6.95
C ALA A 152 6.05 -21.74 -6.57
N MET A 153 5.64 -22.44 -5.50
CA MET A 153 6.23 -23.73 -5.11
C MET A 153 6.02 -24.79 -6.20
N ALA A 154 4.96 -24.68 -6.98
CA ALA A 154 4.71 -25.58 -8.12
C ALA A 154 5.46 -25.18 -9.40
N GLY A 155 6.27 -24.11 -9.37
CA GLY A 155 7.12 -23.67 -10.49
C GLY A 155 6.54 -22.54 -11.34
N LEU A 156 5.35 -22.02 -11.01
CA LEU A 156 4.81 -20.82 -11.65
C LEU A 156 5.42 -19.55 -11.05
N LYS A 157 5.19 -18.40 -11.69
CA LYS A 157 5.75 -17.11 -11.27
C LYS A 157 4.62 -16.08 -11.06
N PRO A 158 3.94 -16.12 -9.91
CA PRO A 158 2.84 -15.23 -9.64
C PRO A 158 3.31 -13.81 -9.34
N ILE A 159 2.60 -12.84 -9.90
CA ILE A 159 2.57 -11.46 -9.45
C ILE A 159 1.31 -11.29 -8.62
N CYS A 160 1.46 -11.07 -7.31
CA CYS A 160 0.36 -10.94 -6.37
C CYS A 160 0.11 -9.44 -6.10
N GLU A 161 -1.03 -8.93 -6.54
CA GLU A 161 -1.37 -7.51 -6.42
C GLU A 161 -2.26 -7.26 -5.20
N PHE A 162 -1.93 -6.26 -4.39
CA PHE A 162 -2.61 -5.93 -3.14
C PHE A 162 -3.42 -4.63 -3.20
N MET A 163 -3.68 -4.10 -4.39
CA MET A 163 -4.37 -2.82 -4.58
C MET A 163 -3.56 -1.65 -4.01
N THR A 164 -3.47 -1.56 -2.69
CA THR A 164 -2.50 -0.74 -1.94
C THR A 164 -1.73 -1.64 -1.00
N PHE A 165 -0.41 -1.45 -0.88
CA PHE A 165 0.47 -2.42 -0.23
C PHE A 165 0.22 -2.60 1.28
N ASN A 166 -0.49 -1.68 1.93
CA ASN A 166 -0.93 -1.85 3.31
C ASN A 166 -1.83 -3.08 3.51
N PHE A 167 -2.58 -3.52 2.48
CA PHE A 167 -3.39 -4.75 2.56
C PHE A 167 -2.55 -6.02 2.63
N SER A 168 -1.27 -5.97 2.29
CA SER A 168 -0.35 -7.09 2.51
C SER A 168 -0.23 -7.51 3.99
N MET A 169 -0.58 -6.60 4.91
CA MET A 169 -0.64 -6.90 6.35
C MET A 169 -1.64 -8.01 6.67
N GLN A 170 -2.71 -8.15 5.90
CA GLN A 170 -3.68 -9.24 6.06
C GLN A 170 -3.13 -10.59 5.58
N ALA A 171 -2.09 -10.57 4.78
CA ALA A 171 -1.41 -11.75 4.26
C ALA A 171 -0.07 -12.03 4.91
N ILE A 172 0.30 -11.30 5.98
CA ILE A 172 1.63 -11.35 6.58
C ILE A 172 2.03 -12.77 7.03
N ASP A 173 1.08 -13.55 7.51
CA ASP A 173 1.30 -14.95 7.90
C ASP A 173 1.77 -15.78 6.70
N GLN A 174 1.12 -15.65 5.56
CA GLN A 174 1.50 -16.35 4.33
C GLN A 174 2.88 -15.93 3.84
N ILE A 175 3.20 -14.64 3.93
CA ILE A 175 4.49 -14.11 3.52
C ILE A 175 5.61 -14.64 4.43
N ILE A 176 5.41 -14.62 5.74
CA ILE A 176 6.46 -14.98 6.70
C ILE A 176 6.52 -16.48 6.94
N ASN A 177 5.39 -17.14 7.19
CA ASN A 177 5.38 -18.53 7.61
C ASN A 177 5.28 -19.53 6.45
N SER A 178 4.73 -19.13 5.30
CA SER A 178 4.62 -20.02 4.15
C SER A 178 5.69 -19.75 3.09
N ALA A 179 5.97 -18.48 2.77
CA ALA A 179 6.92 -18.17 1.71
C ALA A 179 8.37 -18.07 2.19
N ALA A 180 8.62 -17.44 3.35
CA ALA A 180 9.99 -17.20 3.83
C ALA A 180 10.62 -18.36 4.60
N LYS A 181 9.86 -19.33 5.07
CA LYS A 181 10.33 -20.56 5.73
C LYS A 181 10.28 -21.75 4.80
#